data_52d2e13c05874cf3c62c054ff045477d
#
_entry.id   52d2e13c05874cf3c62c054ff045477d
#
_cell.length_a   1.000
_cell.length_b   1.000
_cell.length_c   1.000
_cell.angle_alpha   90.00
_cell.angle_beta   90.00
_cell.angle_gamma   90.00
#
_symmetry.space_group_name_H-M   'P 1'
#
loop_
_entity.id
_entity.type
_entity.pdbx_description
1 polymer ?
#
loop_
_entity_poly.entity_id
_entity_poly.type
_entity_poly.pdbx_seq_one_letter_code
_entity_poly.pdbx_strand_id
1 'polypeptide(L)'
;IYGAIFQMFTHAAAIGLMFMLSGYLHKVSGTRDITVIKGLKFTSPRLASLLVLGSMAAMALPIFSSFLSEYMVIVGAINVNPIYAVTVAIPVITVAYFLWMLQRVVMSNPTTVRVRHHDLGTFSTLTLVLYLIPLVLTLVVPWLILGVSNPISEVYTNLISSGAA
;
A
#
# COMPACT_ATOMS: atom_id res chain seq x y z
N ILE A 1 20.25 -2.85 -0.84
CA ILE A 1 19.90 -2.40 -2.21
C ILE A 1 18.68 -3.17 -2.72
N TYR A 2 18.67 -4.50 -2.79
CA TYR A 2 17.53 -5.31 -3.29
C TYR A 2 16.20 -4.96 -2.62
N GLY A 3 16.17 -4.86 -1.29
CA GLY A 3 14.98 -4.47 -0.55
C GLY A 3 14.46 -3.09 -0.95
N ALA A 4 15.36 -2.12 -1.20
CA ALA A 4 14.97 -0.78 -1.61
C ALA A 4 14.32 -0.76 -3.00
N ILE A 5 14.91 -1.47 -3.98
CA ILE A 5 14.33 -1.59 -5.34
C ILE A 5 12.97 -2.29 -5.28
N PHE A 6 12.90 -3.37 -4.49
CA PHE A 6 11.66 -4.10 -4.31
C PHE A 6 10.59 -3.21 -3.64
N GLN A 7 10.99 -2.41 -2.64
CA GLN A 7 10.10 -1.46 -1.97
C GLN A 7 9.58 -0.36 -2.93
N MET A 8 10.40 0.15 -3.83
CA MET A 8 9.95 1.12 -4.83
C MET A 8 8.80 0.57 -5.67
N PHE A 9 8.90 -0.68 -6.11
CA PHE A 9 7.85 -1.33 -6.90
C PHE A 9 6.58 -1.59 -6.07
N THR A 10 6.70 -2.23 -4.92
CA THR A 10 5.54 -2.59 -4.08
C THR A 10 4.84 -1.37 -3.53
N HIS A 11 5.60 -0.34 -3.14
CA HIS A 11 5.06 0.94 -2.69
C HIS A 11 4.31 1.66 -3.82
N ALA A 12 4.89 1.74 -5.02
CA ALA A 12 4.21 2.35 -6.16
C ALA A 12 2.88 1.68 -6.47
N ALA A 13 2.82 0.34 -6.43
CA ALA A 13 1.59 -0.41 -6.65
C ALA A 13 0.56 -0.18 -5.53
N ALA A 14 0.96 -0.28 -4.26
CA ALA A 14 0.08 -0.11 -3.11
C ALA A 14 -0.48 1.31 -3.01
N ILE A 15 0.38 2.32 -3.13
CA ILE A 15 -0.03 3.73 -3.05
C ILE A 15 -0.81 4.15 -4.30
N GLY A 16 -0.44 3.66 -5.49
CA GLY A 16 -1.22 3.86 -6.71
C GLY A 16 -2.66 3.36 -6.55
N LEU A 17 -2.84 2.17 -5.99
CA LEU A 17 -4.16 1.63 -5.65
C LEU A 17 -4.91 2.55 -4.67
N MET A 18 -4.25 3.05 -3.61
CA MET A 18 -4.87 3.93 -2.63
C MET A 18 -5.29 5.28 -3.24
N PHE A 19 -4.51 5.84 -4.16
CA PHE A 19 -4.89 7.05 -4.89
C PHE A 19 -6.13 6.83 -5.75
N MET A 20 -6.21 5.71 -6.47
CA MET A 20 -7.40 5.38 -7.27
C MET A 20 -8.63 5.18 -6.39
N LEU A 21 -8.50 4.46 -5.26
CA LEU A 21 -9.57 4.27 -4.29
C LEU A 21 -10.04 5.59 -3.68
N SER A 22 -9.13 6.50 -3.34
CA SER A 22 -9.44 7.84 -2.87
C SER A 22 -10.21 8.66 -3.93
N GLY A 23 -9.83 8.54 -5.20
CA GLY A 23 -10.56 9.16 -6.31
C GLY A 23 -11.98 8.62 -6.45
N TYR A 24 -12.17 7.33 -6.37
CA TYR A 24 -13.50 6.71 -6.38
C TYR A 24 -14.32 7.07 -5.14
N LEU A 25 -13.70 7.10 -3.96
CA LEU A 25 -14.33 7.53 -2.72
C LEU A 25 -14.86 8.96 -2.87
N HIS A 26 -14.06 9.87 -3.41
CA HIS A 26 -14.49 11.24 -3.69
C HIS A 26 -15.63 11.30 -4.71
N LYS A 27 -15.58 10.50 -5.77
CA LYS A 27 -16.66 10.42 -6.79
C LYS A 27 -17.99 9.96 -6.20
N VAL A 28 -17.95 9.00 -5.27
CA VAL A 28 -19.14 8.43 -4.63
C VAL A 28 -19.68 9.34 -3.54
N SER A 29 -18.80 9.94 -2.72
CA SER A 29 -19.19 10.76 -1.56
C SER A 29 -19.40 12.24 -1.88
N GLY A 30 -18.82 12.74 -2.98
CA GLY A 30 -18.83 14.15 -3.34
C GLY A 30 -17.92 15.03 -2.46
N THR A 31 -17.20 14.42 -1.50
CA THR A 31 -16.31 15.12 -0.57
C THR A 31 -15.04 14.32 -0.31
N ARG A 32 -14.00 14.96 0.20
CA ARG A 32 -12.77 14.34 0.70
C ARG A 32 -12.67 14.35 2.22
N ASP A 33 -13.66 14.91 2.89
CA ASP A 33 -13.66 15.01 4.33
C ASP A 33 -14.06 13.68 4.98
N ILE A 34 -13.10 13.03 5.62
CA ILE A 34 -13.28 11.75 6.33
C ILE A 34 -14.17 11.89 7.57
N THR A 35 -14.45 13.09 8.02
CA THR A 35 -15.37 13.30 9.15
C THR A 35 -16.83 13.15 8.72
N VAL A 36 -17.09 13.40 7.43
CA VAL A 36 -18.42 13.30 6.81
C VAL A 36 -18.65 11.91 6.21
N ILE A 37 -17.59 11.29 5.63
CA ILE A 37 -17.68 9.98 5.00
C ILE A 37 -17.72 8.92 6.11
N LYS A 38 -18.87 8.28 6.28
CA LYS A 38 -19.09 7.25 7.31
C LYS A 38 -19.93 6.10 6.78
N GLY A 39 -19.72 4.90 7.32
CA GLY A 39 -20.55 3.74 7.05
C GLY A 39 -20.45 3.24 5.60
N LEU A 40 -19.27 3.35 4.97
CA LEU A 40 -19.06 2.97 3.58
C LEU A 40 -19.45 1.51 3.31
N LYS A 41 -19.32 0.62 4.30
CA LYS A 41 -19.74 -0.80 4.18
C LYS A 41 -21.21 -0.98 3.87
N PHE A 42 -22.07 -0.03 4.27
CA PHE A 42 -23.52 -0.09 4.02
C PHE A 42 -23.92 0.59 2.71
N THR A 43 -23.16 1.60 2.28
CA THR A 43 -23.48 2.44 1.12
C THR A 43 -22.83 1.95 -0.17
N SER A 44 -21.59 1.49 -0.08
CA SER A 44 -20.78 1.05 -1.23
C SER A 44 -19.87 -0.10 -0.82
N PRO A 45 -20.41 -1.34 -0.67
CA PRO A 45 -19.69 -2.47 -0.11
C PRO A 45 -18.47 -2.90 -0.94
N ARG A 46 -18.54 -2.82 -2.27
CA ARG A 46 -17.38 -3.13 -3.14
C ARG A 46 -16.24 -2.16 -2.92
N LEU A 47 -16.53 -0.86 -2.87
CA LEU A 47 -15.53 0.17 -2.59
C LEU A 47 -14.96 0.01 -1.18
N ALA A 48 -15.80 -0.30 -0.19
CA ALA A 48 -15.39 -0.56 1.17
C ALA A 48 -14.42 -1.74 1.29
N SER A 49 -14.72 -2.86 0.64
CA SER A 49 -13.87 -4.05 0.63
C SER A 49 -12.52 -3.78 -0.02
N LEU A 50 -12.50 -3.08 -1.16
CA LEU A 50 -11.26 -2.72 -1.85
C LEU A 50 -10.45 -1.69 -1.06
N LEU A 51 -11.10 -0.76 -0.36
CA LEU A 51 -10.42 0.19 0.53
C LEU A 51 -9.75 -0.52 1.70
N VAL A 52 -10.39 -1.53 2.27
CA VAL A 52 -9.79 -2.38 3.30
C VAL A 52 -8.57 -3.13 2.75
N LEU A 53 -8.71 -3.82 1.61
CA LEU A 53 -7.61 -4.57 0.99
C LEU A 53 -6.45 -3.67 0.57
N GLY A 54 -6.73 -2.52 -0.03
CA GLY A 54 -5.72 -1.53 -0.40
C GLY A 54 -4.99 -0.95 0.81
N SER A 55 -5.73 -0.68 1.89
CA SER A 55 -5.13 -0.23 3.15
C SER A 55 -4.25 -1.32 3.78
N MET A 56 -4.66 -2.59 3.74
CA MET A 56 -3.86 -3.73 4.21
C MET A 56 -2.55 -3.87 3.41
N ALA A 57 -2.60 -3.64 2.10
CA ALA A 57 -1.41 -3.64 1.26
C ALA A 57 -0.48 -2.44 1.56
N ALA A 58 -1.06 -1.26 1.82
CA ALA A 58 -0.32 -0.05 2.17
C ALA A 58 0.27 -0.08 3.59
N MET A 59 -0.35 -0.84 4.51
CA MET A 59 0.16 -1.13 5.85
C MET A 59 1.23 -2.23 5.87
N ALA A 60 1.60 -2.76 4.71
CA ALA A 60 2.55 -3.86 4.58
C ALA A 60 2.18 -5.09 5.44
N LEU A 61 0.94 -5.55 5.38
CA LEU A 61 0.58 -6.79 6.07
C LEU A 61 1.22 -8.02 5.39
N PRO A 62 1.50 -9.11 6.14
CA PRO A 62 2.26 -10.27 5.63
C PRO A 62 1.66 -11.01 4.43
N ILE A 63 0.42 -10.69 4.05
CA ILE A 63 -0.26 -11.23 2.87
C ILE A 63 0.22 -10.56 1.57
N PHE A 64 0.85 -9.38 1.67
CA PHE A 64 1.30 -8.58 0.54
C PHE A 64 2.82 -8.49 0.48
N SER A 65 3.35 -8.37 -0.73
CA SER A 65 4.79 -8.23 -0.98
C SER A 65 5.42 -6.98 -0.38
N SER A 66 4.60 -5.95 -0.09
CA SER A 66 5.03 -4.75 0.64
C SER A 66 5.61 -5.08 2.02
N PHE A 67 5.12 -6.12 2.70
CA PHE A 67 5.72 -6.60 3.94
C PHE A 67 7.16 -7.09 3.74
N LEU A 68 7.37 -7.95 2.75
CA LEU A 68 8.69 -8.52 2.48
C LEU A 68 9.69 -7.43 2.11
N SER A 69 9.29 -6.46 1.30
CA SER A 69 10.15 -5.36 0.87
C SER A 69 10.50 -4.42 2.03
N GLU A 70 9.55 -4.04 2.88
CA GLU A 70 9.81 -3.23 4.08
C GLU A 70 10.73 -3.98 5.07
N TYR A 71 10.46 -5.27 5.30
CA TYR A 71 11.29 -6.10 6.15
C TYR A 71 12.75 -6.12 5.68
N MET A 72 12.98 -6.33 4.37
CA MET A 72 14.32 -6.31 3.78
C MET A 72 15.03 -4.97 3.94
N VAL A 73 14.30 -3.85 3.82
CA VAL A 73 14.88 -2.50 4.00
C VAL A 73 15.25 -2.27 5.46
N ILE A 74 14.37 -2.58 6.39
CA ILE A 74 14.59 -2.38 7.82
C ILE A 74 15.76 -3.23 8.32
N VAL A 75 15.75 -4.53 7.99
CA VAL A 75 16.84 -5.44 8.39
C VAL A 75 18.16 -5.02 7.75
N GLY A 76 18.15 -4.62 6.48
CA GLY A 76 19.33 -4.10 5.81
C GLY A 76 19.88 -2.83 6.47
N ALA A 77 19.04 -1.93 6.93
CA ALA A 77 19.45 -0.73 7.65
C ALA A 77 20.07 -1.06 9.02
N ILE A 78 19.43 -1.94 9.80
CA ILE A 78 19.90 -2.36 11.13
C ILE A 78 21.28 -3.04 11.04
N ASN A 79 21.52 -3.83 9.98
CA ASN A 79 22.82 -4.47 9.75
C ASN A 79 23.96 -3.45 9.48
N VAL A 80 23.63 -2.27 8.96
CA VAL A 80 24.61 -1.19 8.79
C VAL A 80 24.89 -0.50 10.12
N ASN A 81 23.86 -0.17 10.89
CA ASN A 81 24.00 0.42 12.22
C ASN A 81 22.75 0.11 13.06
N PRO A 82 22.89 -0.51 14.23
CA PRO A 82 21.78 -0.85 15.13
C PRO A 82 20.88 0.32 15.54
N ILE A 83 21.37 1.57 15.48
CA ILE A 83 20.55 2.76 15.77
C ILE A 83 19.36 2.88 14.82
N TYR A 84 19.46 2.32 13.61
CA TYR A 84 18.36 2.31 12.64
C TYR A 84 17.18 1.38 13.04
N ALA A 85 17.29 0.63 14.15
CA ALA A 85 16.15 -0.10 14.72
C ALA A 85 14.97 0.85 15.05
N VAL A 86 15.23 2.13 15.28
CA VAL A 86 14.18 3.15 15.47
C VAL A 86 13.21 3.24 14.28
N THR A 87 13.66 2.87 13.08
CA THR A 87 12.80 2.87 11.87
C THR A 87 11.64 1.89 11.95
N VAL A 88 11.69 0.88 12.82
CA VAL A 88 10.57 -0.05 13.09
C VAL A 88 9.33 0.69 13.61
N ALA A 89 9.50 1.86 14.22
CA ALA A 89 8.37 2.68 14.66
C ALA A 89 7.52 3.22 13.50
N ILE A 90 8.09 3.38 12.31
CA ILE A 90 7.41 3.96 11.14
C ILE A 90 6.23 3.07 10.68
N PRO A 91 6.40 1.76 10.41
CA PRO A 91 5.28 0.87 10.10
C PRO A 91 4.20 0.86 11.17
N VAL A 92 4.56 0.92 12.45
CA VAL A 92 3.60 0.94 13.56
C VAL A 92 2.69 2.18 13.49
N ILE A 93 3.27 3.35 13.24
CA ILE A 93 2.51 4.61 13.07
C ILE A 93 1.62 4.52 11.82
N THR A 94 2.15 3.95 10.72
CA THR A 94 1.40 3.75 9.48
C THR A 94 0.16 2.89 9.71
N VAL A 95 0.29 1.76 10.39
CA VAL A 95 -0.82 0.88 10.77
C VAL A 95 -1.84 1.63 11.62
N ALA A 96 -1.40 2.41 12.60
CA ALA A 96 -2.30 3.13 13.50
C ALA A 96 -3.21 4.12 12.76
N TYR A 97 -2.67 4.96 11.87
CA TYR A 97 -3.51 5.92 11.15
C TYR A 97 -4.40 5.27 10.07
N PHE A 98 -3.96 4.20 9.41
CA PHE A 98 -4.81 3.45 8.48
C PHE A 98 -5.98 2.76 9.21
N LEU A 99 -5.73 2.12 10.34
CA LEU A 99 -6.79 1.51 11.16
C LEU A 99 -7.78 2.56 11.64
N TRP A 100 -7.30 3.71 12.08
CA TRP A 100 -8.15 4.83 12.47
C TRP A 100 -9.03 5.33 11.30
N MET A 101 -8.45 5.46 10.10
CA MET A 101 -9.19 5.81 8.89
C MET A 101 -10.26 4.76 8.56
N LEU A 102 -9.91 3.47 8.54
CA LEU A 102 -10.83 2.38 8.24
C LEU A 102 -11.99 2.30 9.25
N GLN A 103 -11.68 2.47 10.53
CA GLN A 103 -12.72 2.49 11.58
C GLN A 103 -13.70 3.63 11.34
N ARG A 104 -13.21 4.78 10.94
CA ARG A 104 -14.03 5.99 10.74
C ARG A 104 -14.85 5.92 9.46
N VAL A 105 -14.22 5.59 8.35
CA VAL A 105 -14.83 5.63 7.01
C VAL A 105 -15.67 4.39 6.73
N VAL A 106 -15.16 3.21 7.08
CA VAL A 106 -15.79 1.95 6.68
C VAL A 106 -16.73 1.42 7.77
N MET A 107 -16.24 1.37 9.01
CA MET A 107 -16.92 0.62 10.08
C MET A 107 -17.92 1.44 10.89
N SER A 108 -17.86 2.76 10.83
CA SER A 108 -18.80 3.62 11.57
C SER A 108 -20.23 3.49 11.04
N ASN A 109 -21.20 3.93 11.84
CA ASN A 109 -22.59 3.99 11.43
C ASN A 109 -22.77 5.06 10.34
N PRO A 110 -23.65 4.82 9.35
CA PRO A 110 -23.92 5.79 8.30
C PRO A 110 -24.51 7.06 8.92
N THR A 111 -24.02 8.20 8.47
CA THR A 111 -24.63 9.50 8.79
C THR A 111 -25.87 9.71 7.95
N THR A 112 -26.82 10.51 8.47
CA THR A 112 -28.06 10.92 7.76
C THR A 112 -27.80 11.77 6.50
N VAL A 113 -26.55 12.18 6.26
CA VAL A 113 -26.14 12.87 5.03
C VAL A 113 -26.27 11.88 3.88
N ARG A 114 -27.15 12.19 2.92
CA ARG A 114 -27.34 11.42 1.69
C ARG A 114 -26.05 11.42 0.87
N VAL A 115 -25.16 10.47 1.16
CA VAL A 115 -24.09 10.10 0.23
C VAL A 115 -24.79 9.42 -0.95
N ARG A 116 -24.49 9.86 -2.15
CA ARG A 116 -25.05 9.29 -3.38
C ARG A 116 -24.69 7.81 -3.41
N HIS A 117 -25.67 6.94 -3.19
CA HIS A 117 -25.51 5.48 -3.15
C HIS A 117 -25.21 4.95 -4.56
N HIS A 118 -23.95 4.99 -4.97
CA HIS A 118 -23.51 4.37 -6.21
C HIS A 118 -22.25 3.57 -5.92
N ASP A 119 -22.39 2.24 -5.87
CA ASP A 119 -21.25 1.37 -5.68
C ASP A 119 -20.41 1.31 -6.96
N LEU A 120 -19.22 0.74 -6.88
CA LEU A 120 -18.32 0.58 -8.01
C LEU A 120 -18.95 -0.29 -9.11
N GLY A 121 -18.88 0.17 -10.35
CA GLY A 121 -19.20 -0.64 -11.51
C GLY A 121 -18.20 -1.80 -11.65
N THR A 122 -18.62 -2.86 -12.33
CA THR A 122 -17.81 -4.07 -12.53
C THR A 122 -16.45 -3.77 -13.15
N PHE A 123 -16.41 -2.89 -14.15
CA PHE A 123 -15.16 -2.50 -14.81
C PHE A 123 -14.17 -1.82 -13.84
N SER A 124 -14.66 -0.86 -13.06
CA SER A 124 -13.84 -0.17 -12.05
C SER A 124 -13.34 -1.13 -10.97
N THR A 125 -14.16 -2.07 -10.55
CA THR A 125 -13.79 -3.12 -9.58
C THR A 125 -12.67 -4.00 -10.14
N LEU A 126 -12.80 -4.46 -11.39
CA LEU A 126 -11.76 -5.25 -12.06
C LEU A 126 -10.43 -4.50 -12.16
N THR A 127 -10.48 -3.23 -12.58
CA THR A 127 -9.26 -2.40 -12.67
C THR A 127 -8.54 -2.28 -11.32
N LEU A 128 -9.28 -2.08 -10.23
CA LEU A 128 -8.71 -1.98 -8.89
C LEU A 128 -8.17 -3.33 -8.39
N VAL A 129 -8.85 -4.43 -8.69
CA VAL A 129 -8.38 -5.78 -8.36
C VAL A 129 -7.09 -6.12 -9.10
N LEU A 130 -6.95 -5.68 -10.36
CA LEU A 130 -5.70 -5.87 -11.13
C LEU A 130 -4.47 -5.25 -10.44
N TYR A 131 -4.63 -4.16 -9.67
CA TYR A 131 -3.54 -3.58 -8.88
C TYR A 131 -3.14 -4.42 -7.65
N LEU A 132 -4.04 -5.27 -7.14
CA LEU A 132 -3.72 -6.19 -6.04
C LEU A 132 -2.93 -7.42 -6.52
N ILE A 133 -3.14 -7.82 -7.79
CA ILE A 133 -2.49 -9.02 -8.34
C ILE A 133 -0.95 -8.94 -8.22
N PRO A 134 -0.26 -7.89 -8.69
CA PRO A 134 1.19 -7.82 -8.56
C PRO A 134 1.67 -7.82 -7.11
N LEU A 135 0.91 -7.25 -6.17
CA LEU A 135 1.27 -7.22 -4.75
C LEU A 135 1.19 -8.59 -4.09
N VAL A 136 0.29 -9.46 -4.56
CA VAL A 136 0.19 -10.84 -4.07
C VAL A 136 1.14 -11.75 -4.84
N LEU A 137 1.19 -11.62 -6.18
CA LEU A 137 2.02 -12.45 -7.04
C LEU A 137 3.51 -12.32 -6.70
N THR A 138 4.00 -11.11 -6.47
CA THR A 138 5.41 -10.86 -6.15
C THR A 138 5.79 -11.29 -4.73
N LEU A 139 4.84 -11.57 -3.86
CA LEU A 139 5.10 -12.27 -2.60
C LEU A 139 5.44 -13.75 -2.84
N VAL A 140 4.69 -14.39 -3.76
CA VAL A 140 4.87 -15.83 -4.09
C VAL A 140 6.05 -16.05 -5.02
N VAL A 141 6.30 -15.10 -5.93
CA VAL A 141 7.35 -15.18 -6.96
C VAL A 141 8.30 -13.96 -6.85
N PRO A 142 9.00 -13.80 -5.72
CA PRO A 142 9.84 -12.61 -5.50
C PRO A 142 10.98 -12.49 -6.51
N TRP A 143 11.48 -13.63 -7.05
CA TRP A 143 12.55 -13.62 -8.07
C TRP A 143 12.14 -12.93 -9.38
N LEU A 144 10.85 -12.73 -9.65
CA LEU A 144 10.41 -11.98 -10.82
C LEU A 144 10.92 -10.53 -10.78
N ILE A 145 10.95 -9.91 -9.60
CA ILE A 145 11.46 -8.54 -9.41
C ILE A 145 12.94 -8.56 -9.04
N LEU A 146 13.36 -9.53 -8.21
CA LEU A 146 14.76 -9.65 -7.82
C LEU A 146 15.66 -9.96 -9.02
N GLY A 147 15.16 -10.70 -10.02
CA GLY A 147 15.88 -10.92 -11.28
C GLY A 147 16.15 -9.62 -12.07
N VAL A 148 15.23 -8.69 -12.05
CA VAL A 148 15.41 -7.35 -12.66
C VAL A 148 16.33 -6.46 -11.81
N SER A 149 16.37 -6.66 -10.50
CA SER A 149 17.18 -5.85 -9.58
C SER A 149 18.67 -6.25 -9.58
N ASN A 150 19.02 -7.47 -10.01
CA ASN A 150 20.40 -7.95 -10.04
C ASN A 150 21.32 -7.04 -10.87
N PRO A 151 21.04 -6.74 -12.15
CA PRO A 151 21.91 -5.88 -12.94
C PRO A 151 22.03 -4.47 -12.36
N ILE A 152 20.96 -3.93 -11.76
CA ILE A 152 20.98 -2.60 -11.14
C ILE A 152 21.88 -2.59 -9.92
N SER A 153 21.82 -3.64 -9.08
CA SER A 153 22.68 -3.74 -7.89
C SER A 153 24.14 -3.94 -8.24
N GLU A 154 24.44 -4.67 -9.32
CA GLU A 154 25.82 -4.84 -9.83
C GLU A 154 26.40 -3.51 -10.31
N VAL A 155 25.66 -2.75 -11.10
CA VAL A 155 26.09 -1.41 -11.56
C VAL A 155 26.36 -0.50 -10.36
N TYR A 156 25.48 -0.47 -9.36
CA TYR A 156 25.67 0.34 -8.17
C TYR A 156 26.90 -0.08 -7.36
N THR A 157 27.11 -1.39 -7.19
CA THR A 157 28.28 -1.92 -6.48
C THR A 157 29.58 -1.56 -7.20
N ASN A 158 29.59 -1.67 -8.54
CA ASN A 158 30.74 -1.32 -9.37
C ASN A 158 31.04 0.19 -9.30
N LEU A 159 30.03 1.06 -9.29
CA LEU A 159 30.23 2.52 -9.14
C LEU A 159 30.87 2.89 -7.79
N ILE A 160 30.41 2.26 -6.70
CA ILE A 160 31.01 2.50 -5.37
C ILE A 160 32.42 1.97 -5.30
N SER A 161 32.68 0.77 -5.83
CA SER A 161 34.03 0.15 -5.80
C SER A 161 35.04 0.86 -6.70
N SER A 162 34.58 1.53 -7.75
CA SER A 162 35.44 2.32 -8.66
C SER A 162 35.85 3.68 -8.11
N GLY A 163 35.38 4.07 -6.91
CA GLY A 163 35.73 5.36 -6.29
C GLY A 163 35.13 6.59 -6.95
N ALA A 164 34.11 6.40 -7.78
CA ALA A 164 33.36 7.48 -8.42
C ALA A 164 32.29 8.05 -7.48
N ALA A 165 32.64 8.20 -6.20
CA ALA A 165 31.83 8.83 -5.18
C ALA A 165 32.56 10.07 -4.65
#